data_7c27110233aca9144b70b92da73db81f
#
_entry.id   7c27110233aca9144b70b92da73db81f
#
_cell.length_a   1.000
_cell.length_b   1.000
_cell.length_c   1.000
_cell.angle_alpha   90.00
_cell.angle_beta   90.00
_cell.angle_gamma   90.00
#
_symmetry.space_group_name_H-M   'P 1'
#
loop_
_entity.id
_entity.type
_entity.pdbx_description
1 polymer ?
#
loop_
_entity_poly.entity_id
_entity_poly.type
_entity_poly.pdbx_seq_one_letter_code
_entity_poly.pdbx_strand_id
1 'polypeptide(L)'
;MYHYRVLNSASSRGGVAVVELDLSAPRGTGHVALPFTGSLGPSRRDVPDHVPFGAIAPERWLMLVDYKARLVWNVYAVLLAEGAPVSFDSVAPGSVKSGFGVRSPYLPGVRTFAAIPTEQSCCTKPNAQGELPNSFLFRVKGLTVAPTVRPPDMSLAIVRSDLQQTCGPLRWIADGAVCGRLRSNLEQAIASQQGDRAATTGSLPAFLAELDAQHGPGKPVSDNAYWLLKVNGEYLLAHM
;
A
#
# COMPACT_ATOMS: atom_id res chain seq x y z
N MET A 1 -0.17 10.33 5.79
CA MET A 1 0.32 9.12 6.48
C MET A 1 -0.45 7.91 5.98
N TYR A 2 0.25 6.87 5.56
CA TYR A 2 -0.32 5.59 5.12
C TYR A 2 -0.20 4.61 6.26
N HIS A 3 -1.29 3.96 6.64
CA HIS A 3 -1.33 2.92 7.66
C HIS A 3 -1.75 1.59 7.03
N TYR A 4 -1.04 0.52 7.36
CA TYR A 4 -1.32 -0.80 6.82
C TYR A 4 -1.66 -1.78 7.93
N ARG A 5 -2.51 -2.72 7.58
CA ARG A 5 -2.80 -3.92 8.35
C ARG A 5 -2.39 -5.13 7.52
N VAL A 6 -1.69 -6.05 8.12
CA VAL A 6 -1.36 -7.33 7.51
C VAL A 6 -2.33 -8.37 8.04
N LEU A 7 -3.19 -8.87 7.16
CA LEU A 7 -4.10 -9.97 7.44
C LEU A 7 -3.50 -11.24 6.85
N ASN A 8 -3.22 -12.22 7.70
CA ASN A 8 -2.84 -13.55 7.27
C ASN A 8 -4.07 -14.45 7.28
N SER A 9 -4.44 -15.01 6.13
CA SER A 9 -5.63 -15.87 6.02
C SER A 9 -5.56 -17.05 6.98
N ALA A 10 -6.70 -17.44 7.54
CA ALA A 10 -6.79 -18.66 8.37
C ALA A 10 -6.41 -19.95 7.60
N SER A 11 -6.53 -19.92 6.26
CA SER A 11 -6.11 -21.03 5.40
C SER A 11 -4.62 -21.03 5.07
N SER A 12 -3.86 -20.02 5.52
CA SER A 12 -2.41 -19.96 5.31
C SER A 12 -1.70 -21.07 6.10
N ARG A 13 -0.66 -21.65 5.49
CA ARG A 13 0.11 -22.74 6.11
C ARG A 13 1.17 -22.25 7.11
N GLY A 14 1.53 -20.96 7.06
CA GLY A 14 2.57 -20.38 7.90
C GLY A 14 2.31 -18.94 8.28
N GLY A 15 3.04 -18.44 9.26
CA GLY A 15 3.03 -17.05 9.68
C GLY A 15 3.72 -16.14 8.66
N VAL A 16 3.34 -14.87 8.59
CA VAL A 16 4.03 -13.86 7.79
C VAL A 16 5.13 -13.22 8.62
N ALA A 17 6.37 -13.30 8.15
CA ALA A 17 7.55 -12.76 8.84
C ALA A 17 8.15 -11.53 8.14
N VAL A 18 7.93 -11.37 6.83
CA VAL A 18 8.41 -10.22 6.08
C VAL A 18 7.28 -9.66 5.23
N VAL A 19 7.17 -8.35 5.22
CA VAL A 19 6.29 -7.61 4.31
C VAL A 19 7.16 -6.64 3.54
N GLU A 20 7.09 -6.69 2.23
CA GLU A 20 7.77 -5.77 1.32
C GLU A 20 6.75 -4.90 0.61
N LEU A 21 7.01 -3.61 0.52
CA LEU A 21 6.25 -2.65 -0.26
C LEU A 21 7.17 -2.06 -1.32
N ASP A 22 6.83 -2.24 -2.58
CA ASP A 22 7.58 -1.67 -3.69
C ASP A 22 7.24 -0.20 -3.84
N LEU A 23 8.22 0.66 -3.58
CA LEU A 23 8.13 2.11 -3.72
C LEU A 23 9.00 2.62 -4.88
N SER A 24 9.55 1.71 -5.71
CA SER A 24 10.29 2.08 -6.90
C SER A 24 9.41 2.82 -7.91
N ALA A 25 10.00 3.77 -8.64
CA ALA A 25 9.29 4.39 -9.74
C ALA A 25 9.05 3.38 -10.87
N PRO A 26 7.82 3.23 -11.36
CA PRO A 26 7.59 2.50 -12.60
C PRO A 26 8.39 3.14 -13.72
N ARG A 27 9.09 2.33 -14.53
CA ARG A 27 9.89 2.85 -15.65
C ARG A 27 9.02 3.71 -16.57
N GLY A 28 9.47 4.94 -16.84
CA GLY A 28 8.82 5.86 -17.77
C GLY A 28 7.63 6.66 -17.23
N THR A 29 7.29 6.57 -15.95
CA THR A 29 6.12 7.27 -15.39
C THR A 29 6.45 8.59 -14.69
N GLY A 30 7.74 8.93 -14.52
CA GLY A 30 8.14 10.11 -13.73
C GLY A 30 7.86 10.02 -12.23
N HIS A 31 7.27 8.92 -11.75
CA HIS A 31 7.01 8.69 -10.35
C HIS A 31 8.31 8.45 -9.59
N VAL A 32 8.48 9.15 -8.50
CA VAL A 32 9.74 9.16 -7.76
C VAL A 32 9.72 8.05 -6.71
N ALA A 33 10.78 7.26 -6.68
CA ALA A 33 11.10 6.41 -5.55
C ALA A 33 11.22 7.26 -4.28
N LEU A 34 10.96 6.70 -3.11
CA LEU A 34 11.29 7.37 -1.86
C LEU A 34 12.77 7.76 -1.89
N PRO A 35 13.13 8.99 -1.48
CA PRO A 35 14.46 9.54 -1.69
C PRO A 35 15.52 9.01 -0.73
N PHE A 36 15.27 7.91 0.00
CA PHE A 36 16.23 7.39 0.95
C PHE A 36 16.43 5.89 0.79
N THR A 37 17.68 5.47 0.90
CA THR A 37 18.10 4.06 0.98
C THR A 37 18.84 3.85 2.30
N GLY A 38 18.71 2.66 2.88
CA GLY A 38 19.42 2.27 4.08
C GLY A 38 18.51 1.84 5.24
N SER A 39 19.14 1.50 6.35
CA SER A 39 18.41 1.16 7.58
C SER A 39 17.81 2.42 8.20
N LEU A 40 16.52 2.38 8.48
CA LEU A 40 15.82 3.47 9.19
C LEU A 40 16.00 3.37 10.72
N GLY A 41 16.87 2.48 11.18
CA GLY A 41 17.10 2.23 12.60
C GLY A 41 16.00 1.36 13.23
N PRO A 42 16.07 1.17 14.56
CA PRO A 42 15.02 0.47 15.29
C PRO A 42 13.69 1.18 15.10
N SER A 43 12.62 0.40 15.07
CA SER A 43 11.26 0.89 14.84
C SER A 43 10.96 2.13 15.70
N ARG A 44 10.77 3.27 15.06
CA ARG A 44 10.25 4.44 15.75
C ARG A 44 8.73 4.34 15.72
N ARG A 45 8.11 4.37 16.87
CA ARG A 45 6.64 4.43 17.00
C ARG A 45 6.10 5.76 16.49
N ASP A 46 6.95 6.80 16.54
CA ASP A 46 6.57 8.15 16.15
C ASP A 46 7.56 8.69 15.09
N VAL A 47 7.04 9.00 13.93
CA VAL A 47 7.76 9.82 12.96
C VAL A 47 7.41 11.28 13.28
N PRO A 48 8.39 12.12 13.66
CA PRO A 48 8.12 13.51 13.96
C PRO A 48 7.40 14.22 12.82
N ASP A 49 6.45 15.10 13.14
CA ASP A 49 5.59 15.74 12.12
C ASP A 49 6.35 16.58 11.08
N HIS A 50 7.50 17.12 11.46
CA HIS A 50 8.36 17.89 10.56
C HIS A 50 9.17 17.02 9.57
N VAL A 51 9.17 15.69 9.73
CA VAL A 51 9.88 14.79 8.82
C VAL A 51 8.96 14.40 7.68
N PRO A 52 9.22 14.83 6.44
CA PRO A 52 8.35 14.58 5.29
C PRO A 52 8.29 13.10 4.88
N PHE A 53 9.32 12.34 5.21
CA PHE A 53 9.41 10.91 4.93
C PHE A 53 9.71 10.14 6.21
N GLY A 54 9.11 8.98 6.34
CA GLY A 54 9.38 8.08 7.44
C GLY A 54 8.61 6.78 7.30
N ALA A 55 9.02 5.78 8.03
CA ALA A 55 8.27 4.53 8.13
C ALA A 55 8.10 4.14 9.59
N ILE A 56 6.99 3.47 9.88
CA ILE A 56 6.63 2.97 11.20
C ILE A 56 6.56 1.46 11.09
N ALA A 57 7.10 0.78 12.09
CA ALA A 57 6.98 -0.66 12.22
C ALA A 57 6.30 -1.02 13.55
N PRO A 58 5.54 -2.12 13.60
CA PRO A 58 5.07 -2.68 14.86
C PRO A 58 6.23 -3.00 15.81
N GLU A 59 5.92 -3.12 17.07
CA GLU A 59 6.89 -3.61 18.04
C GLU A 59 7.50 -4.94 17.59
N ARG A 60 8.81 -5.11 17.79
CA ARG A 60 9.61 -6.26 17.36
C ARG A 60 9.70 -6.49 15.85
N TRP A 61 9.31 -5.49 15.04
CA TRP A 61 9.55 -5.48 13.62
C TRP A 61 10.60 -4.43 13.29
N LEU A 62 11.57 -4.80 12.47
CA LEU A 62 12.51 -3.88 11.86
C LEU A 62 11.98 -3.39 10.53
N MET A 63 12.48 -2.24 10.12
CA MET A 63 12.23 -1.73 8.78
C MET A 63 13.53 -1.27 8.14
N LEU A 64 13.60 -1.48 6.85
CA LEU A 64 14.70 -1.00 6.02
C LEU A 64 14.17 -0.63 4.63
N VAL A 65 14.89 0.21 3.94
CA VAL A 65 14.68 0.45 2.51
C VAL A 65 15.85 -0.17 1.76
N ASP A 66 15.57 -1.10 0.89
CA ASP A 66 16.61 -1.77 0.10
C ASP A 66 17.02 -0.92 -1.12
N TYR A 67 18.10 -1.36 -1.78
CA TYR A 67 18.66 -0.71 -2.97
C TYR A 67 17.72 -0.69 -4.20
N LYS A 68 16.62 -1.45 -4.15
CA LYS A 68 15.55 -1.45 -5.17
C LYS A 68 14.38 -0.55 -4.79
N ALA A 69 14.56 0.34 -3.80
CA ALA A 69 13.51 1.19 -3.24
C ALA A 69 12.29 0.42 -2.73
N ARG A 70 12.50 -0.78 -2.17
CA ARG A 70 11.46 -1.51 -1.44
C ARG A 70 11.56 -1.21 0.03
N LEU A 71 10.46 -0.82 0.63
CA LEU A 71 10.33 -0.75 2.07
C LEU A 71 10.04 -2.16 2.58
N VAL A 72 10.90 -2.64 3.46
CA VAL A 72 10.84 -3.99 4.01
C VAL A 72 10.61 -3.91 5.51
N TRP A 73 9.52 -4.46 5.98
CA TRP A 73 9.29 -4.76 7.38
C TRP A 73 9.61 -6.24 7.63
N ASN A 74 10.47 -6.48 8.59
CA ASN A 74 10.93 -7.83 8.90
C ASN A 74 10.80 -8.08 10.41
N VAL A 75 10.28 -9.24 10.77
CA VAL A 75 10.39 -9.73 12.13
C VAL A 75 11.87 -9.99 12.42
N TYR A 76 12.43 -9.19 13.29
CA TYR A 76 13.79 -9.42 13.72
C TYR A 76 13.85 -10.69 14.56
N ALA A 77 14.50 -11.70 14.01
CA ALA A 77 15.09 -12.71 14.84
C ALA A 77 16.23 -12.01 15.59
N VAL A 78 15.98 -11.55 16.80
CA VAL A 78 17.08 -11.26 17.69
C VAL A 78 17.81 -12.59 17.84
N LEU A 79 18.98 -12.66 17.25
CA LEU A 79 19.97 -13.67 17.64
C LEU A 79 20.33 -13.32 19.10
N LEU A 80 19.40 -13.67 19.98
CA LEU A 80 19.67 -13.65 21.40
C LEU A 80 20.74 -14.71 21.61
N ALA A 81 21.68 -14.38 22.50
CA ALA A 81 22.78 -15.20 22.91
C ALA A 81 22.41 -16.69 22.89
N GLU A 82 23.37 -17.50 22.48
CA GLU A 82 23.28 -18.95 22.32
C GLU A 82 22.35 -19.62 23.38
N GLY A 83 21.28 -20.23 22.89
CA GLY A 83 20.37 -21.03 23.70
C GLY A 83 19.01 -20.45 24.07
N ALA A 84 18.70 -19.19 23.73
CA ALA A 84 17.36 -18.67 23.95
C ALA A 84 16.40 -19.08 22.82
N PRO A 85 15.15 -19.47 23.12
CA PRO A 85 14.17 -19.77 22.09
C PRO A 85 13.87 -18.51 21.29
N VAL A 86 14.05 -18.56 19.97
CA VAL A 86 13.73 -17.46 19.07
C VAL A 86 12.22 -17.35 18.98
N SER A 87 11.64 -16.38 19.66
CA SER A 87 10.22 -16.05 19.53
C SER A 87 10.04 -15.11 18.33
N PHE A 88 9.45 -15.61 17.26
CA PHE A 88 9.10 -14.79 16.12
C PHE A 88 7.72 -14.14 16.35
N ASP A 89 7.67 -12.82 16.32
CA ASP A 89 6.41 -12.06 16.36
C ASP A 89 5.80 -11.97 14.94
N SER A 90 5.71 -13.12 14.27
CA SER A 90 5.10 -13.22 12.94
C SER A 90 3.59 -13.07 13.00
N VAL A 91 2.97 -12.69 11.89
CA VAL A 91 1.51 -12.67 11.78
C VAL A 91 1.01 -14.10 11.56
N ALA A 92 0.48 -14.72 12.60
CA ALA A 92 0.00 -16.10 12.54
C ALA A 92 -1.20 -16.24 11.56
N PRO A 93 -1.44 -17.45 11.03
CA PRO A 93 -2.65 -17.71 10.25
C PRO A 93 -3.93 -17.33 11.02
N GLY A 94 -4.86 -16.67 10.36
CA GLY A 94 -6.08 -16.13 10.94
C GLY A 94 -5.91 -14.83 11.74
N SER A 95 -4.70 -14.30 11.85
CA SER A 95 -4.40 -13.11 12.64
C SER A 95 -4.25 -11.86 11.80
N VAL A 96 -4.42 -10.71 12.47
CA VAL A 96 -4.19 -9.38 11.91
C VAL A 96 -3.13 -8.66 12.72
N LYS A 97 -2.15 -8.05 12.06
CA LYS A 97 -1.19 -7.15 12.69
C LYS A 97 -1.27 -5.77 12.09
N SER A 98 -1.40 -4.77 12.95
CA SER A 98 -1.41 -3.34 12.61
C SER A 98 -0.11 -2.68 13.05
N GLY A 99 0.05 -1.38 12.76
CA GLY A 99 1.20 -0.59 13.18
C GLY A 99 2.29 -0.47 12.12
N PHE A 100 2.06 -0.97 10.91
CA PHE A 100 2.88 -0.65 9.75
C PHE A 100 2.44 0.68 9.17
N GLY A 101 3.39 1.52 8.78
CA GLY A 101 3.03 2.80 8.20
C GLY A 101 4.15 3.44 7.39
N VAL A 102 3.74 4.36 6.51
CA VAL A 102 4.64 5.20 5.72
C VAL A 102 4.16 6.64 5.79
N ARG A 103 5.03 7.55 6.18
CA ARG A 103 4.82 8.99 6.00
C ARG A 103 5.44 9.40 4.68
N SER A 104 4.67 10.06 3.85
CA SER A 104 5.11 10.58 2.57
C SER A 104 4.23 11.76 2.15
N PRO A 105 4.78 12.78 1.48
CA PRO A 105 4.01 13.84 0.85
C PRO A 105 3.37 13.41 -0.47
N TYR A 106 3.75 12.22 -1.00
CA TYR A 106 3.16 11.73 -2.24
C TYR A 106 1.73 11.25 -2.05
N LEU A 107 0.93 11.47 -3.09
CA LEU A 107 -0.45 11.01 -3.17
C LEU A 107 -0.52 9.51 -3.48
N PRO A 108 -1.64 8.86 -3.12
CA PRO A 108 -1.78 7.42 -3.28
C PRO A 108 -1.80 6.96 -4.75
N GLY A 109 -1.29 5.77 -4.97
CA GLY A 109 -1.37 5.01 -6.20
C GLY A 109 -1.27 3.52 -5.91
N VAL A 110 -1.43 2.70 -6.93
CA VAL A 110 -1.36 1.23 -6.81
C VAL A 110 0.09 0.76 -6.79
N ARG A 111 0.45 -0.03 -5.80
CA ARG A 111 1.80 -0.59 -5.62
C ARG A 111 1.76 -2.08 -5.33
N THR A 112 2.83 -2.75 -5.72
CA THR A 112 3.03 -4.15 -5.38
C THR A 112 3.51 -4.30 -3.95
N PHE A 113 2.94 -5.24 -3.23
CA PHE A 113 3.50 -5.74 -2.00
C PHE A 113 3.87 -7.22 -2.13
N ALA A 114 4.74 -7.70 -1.25
CA ALA A 114 5.01 -9.12 -1.08
C ALA A 114 5.00 -9.49 0.40
N ALA A 115 4.50 -10.68 0.70
CA ALA A 115 4.55 -11.29 2.02
C ALA A 115 5.38 -12.57 1.93
N ILE A 116 6.28 -12.76 2.90
CA ILE A 116 7.18 -13.91 2.97
C ILE A 116 6.89 -14.65 4.27
N PRO A 117 6.64 -15.97 4.23
CA PRO A 117 6.32 -16.76 5.41
C PRO A 117 7.54 -16.98 6.32
N THR A 118 7.27 -17.26 7.60
CA THR A 118 8.25 -17.45 8.67
C THR A 118 9.24 -18.57 8.37
N GLU A 119 8.76 -19.67 7.83
CA GLU A 119 9.59 -20.85 7.52
C GLU A 119 10.68 -20.58 6.48
N GLN A 120 10.60 -19.43 5.82
CA GLN A 120 11.49 -19.06 4.73
C GLN A 120 12.29 -17.79 5.00
N SER A 121 12.00 -17.08 6.10
CA SER A 121 12.62 -15.77 6.34
C SER A 121 13.94 -15.85 7.11
N CYS A 122 14.13 -16.91 7.89
CA CYS A 122 15.44 -17.17 8.53
C CYS A 122 15.58 -18.65 8.90
N CYS A 123 16.81 -19.07 9.06
CA CYS A 123 17.21 -20.28 9.83
C CYS A 123 16.75 -21.61 9.25
N THR A 124 16.40 -21.69 7.98
CA THR A 124 16.29 -22.97 7.31
C THR A 124 17.67 -23.59 7.23
N LYS A 125 17.81 -24.76 7.83
CA LYS A 125 19.06 -25.54 7.70
C LYS A 125 19.31 -25.79 6.20
N PRO A 126 20.57 -25.70 5.75
CA PRO A 126 20.90 -26.14 4.42
C PRO A 126 20.39 -27.56 4.19
N ASN A 127 19.97 -27.87 2.97
CA ASN A 127 19.65 -29.24 2.58
C ASN A 127 20.89 -30.12 2.70
N ALA A 128 20.75 -31.42 2.48
CA ALA A 128 21.86 -32.36 2.54
C ALA A 128 23.00 -32.03 1.55
N GLN A 129 22.76 -31.17 0.57
CA GLN A 129 23.71 -30.67 -0.41
C GLN A 129 24.35 -29.33 0.00
N GLY A 130 24.02 -28.80 1.18
CA GLY A 130 24.53 -27.51 1.65
C GLY A 130 23.85 -26.28 1.03
N GLU A 131 22.82 -26.46 0.23
CA GLU A 131 22.08 -25.35 -0.36
C GLU A 131 21.04 -24.81 0.62
N LEU A 132 21.02 -23.49 0.79
CA LEU A 132 19.94 -22.83 1.49
C LEU A 132 18.67 -22.92 0.63
N PRO A 133 17.53 -23.31 1.19
CA PRO A 133 16.28 -23.24 0.45
C PRO A 133 16.12 -21.84 -0.11
N ASN A 134 15.76 -21.77 -1.38
CA ASN A 134 15.60 -20.49 -2.04
C ASN A 134 14.34 -19.80 -1.47
N SER A 135 14.50 -19.15 -0.31
CA SER A 135 13.43 -18.53 0.47
C SER A 135 12.66 -17.45 -0.29
N PHE A 136 13.21 -17.05 -1.45
CA PHE A 136 12.58 -16.07 -2.33
C PHE A 136 11.54 -16.68 -3.29
N LEU A 137 11.43 -18.00 -3.39
CA LEU A 137 10.51 -18.67 -4.32
C LEU A 137 9.04 -18.60 -3.89
N PHE A 138 8.76 -18.39 -2.61
CA PHE A 138 7.40 -18.45 -2.08
C PHE A 138 6.86 -17.10 -1.58
N ARG A 139 7.13 -16.05 -2.32
CA ARG A 139 6.54 -14.73 -2.07
C ARG A 139 5.09 -14.71 -2.52
N VAL A 140 4.20 -14.45 -1.60
CA VAL A 140 2.83 -14.07 -1.95
C VAL A 140 2.87 -12.60 -2.36
N LYS A 141 2.53 -12.33 -3.61
CA LYS A 141 2.47 -10.96 -4.14
C LYS A 141 1.02 -10.50 -4.24
N GLY A 142 0.82 -9.23 -4.04
CA GLY A 142 -0.47 -8.57 -4.21
C GLY A 142 -0.30 -7.09 -4.54
N LEU A 143 -1.42 -6.40 -4.60
CA LEU A 143 -1.47 -4.97 -4.86
C LEU A 143 -2.11 -4.25 -3.67
N THR A 144 -1.62 -3.06 -3.36
CA THR A 144 -2.12 -2.20 -2.29
C THR A 144 -1.96 -0.74 -2.66
N VAL A 145 -2.55 0.13 -1.87
CA VAL A 145 -2.41 1.59 -2.02
C VAL A 145 -1.18 2.06 -1.26
N ALA A 146 -0.32 2.84 -1.93
CA ALA A 146 0.88 3.39 -1.30
C ALA A 146 1.30 4.71 -1.95
N PRO A 147 2.24 5.47 -1.34
CA PRO A 147 2.76 6.71 -1.92
C PRO A 147 3.27 6.49 -3.35
N THR A 148 2.77 7.26 -4.30
CA THR A 148 3.08 7.03 -5.72
C THR A 148 3.20 8.30 -6.54
N VAL A 149 2.22 9.21 -6.45
CA VAL A 149 2.08 10.36 -7.35
C VAL A 149 2.59 11.62 -6.64
N ARG A 150 3.49 12.36 -7.27
CA ARG A 150 3.84 13.69 -6.74
C ARG A 150 2.61 14.60 -6.83
N PRO A 151 2.35 15.41 -5.79
CA PRO A 151 1.19 16.31 -5.79
C PRO A 151 1.03 17.15 -7.07
N PRO A 152 2.08 17.79 -7.62
CA PRO A 152 1.94 18.60 -8.82
C PRO A 152 1.65 17.78 -10.10
N ASP A 153 1.87 16.47 -10.08
CA ASP A 153 1.59 15.61 -11.24
C ASP A 153 0.16 15.04 -11.21
N MET A 154 -0.59 15.26 -10.12
CA MET A 154 -1.96 14.75 -9.97
C MET A 154 -2.91 15.42 -10.96
N SER A 155 -3.76 14.59 -11.58
CA SER A 155 -4.74 15.06 -12.58
C SER A 155 -5.98 14.17 -12.60
N LEU A 156 -7.09 14.67 -13.16
CA LEU A 156 -8.29 13.87 -13.40
C LEU A 156 -8.03 12.65 -14.28
N ALA A 157 -7.05 12.72 -15.18
CA ALA A 157 -6.64 11.59 -16.01
C ALA A 157 -6.04 10.45 -15.18
N ILE A 158 -5.28 10.76 -14.12
CA ILE A 158 -4.75 9.77 -13.19
C ILE A 158 -5.90 9.15 -12.40
N VAL A 159 -6.81 9.95 -11.84
CA VAL A 159 -7.98 9.43 -11.09
C VAL A 159 -8.85 8.54 -11.99
N ARG A 160 -9.01 8.89 -13.26
CA ARG A 160 -9.70 8.06 -14.25
C ARG A 160 -9.01 6.72 -14.46
N SER A 161 -7.69 6.72 -14.60
CA SER A 161 -6.89 5.50 -14.73
C SER A 161 -7.03 4.62 -13.48
N ASP A 162 -6.95 5.21 -12.29
CA ASP A 162 -7.12 4.51 -11.02
C ASP A 162 -8.53 3.90 -10.90
N LEU A 163 -9.57 4.64 -11.28
CA LEU A 163 -10.93 4.12 -11.32
C LEU A 163 -11.09 2.95 -12.30
N GLN A 164 -10.47 3.03 -13.48
CA GLN A 164 -10.49 1.93 -14.44
C GLN A 164 -9.81 0.67 -13.88
N GLN A 165 -8.69 0.84 -13.18
CA GLN A 165 -8.00 -0.29 -12.54
C GLN A 165 -8.82 -0.89 -11.39
N THR A 166 -9.39 -0.06 -10.51
CA THR A 166 -10.17 -0.52 -9.34
C THR A 166 -11.46 -1.22 -9.73
N CYS A 167 -12.12 -0.79 -10.79
CA CYS A 167 -13.31 -1.42 -11.35
C CYS A 167 -13.01 -2.63 -12.24
N GLY A 168 -11.82 -2.68 -12.84
CA GLY A 168 -11.40 -3.69 -13.81
C GLY A 168 -10.52 -4.78 -13.16
N PRO A 169 -9.20 -4.78 -13.45
CA PRO A 169 -8.34 -5.91 -13.08
C PRO A 169 -8.19 -6.11 -11.57
N LEU A 170 -8.27 -5.05 -10.75
CA LEU A 170 -8.12 -5.14 -9.31
C LEU A 170 -9.39 -5.65 -8.61
N ARG A 171 -10.55 -5.40 -9.18
CA ARG A 171 -11.86 -5.73 -8.58
C ARG A 171 -12.01 -5.20 -7.14
N TRP A 172 -11.41 -4.05 -6.85
CA TRP A 172 -11.55 -3.38 -5.56
C TRP A 172 -12.90 -2.67 -5.40
N ILE A 173 -13.61 -2.50 -6.52
CA ILE A 173 -15.03 -2.14 -6.58
C ILE A 173 -15.74 -3.31 -7.25
N ALA A 174 -16.56 -4.01 -6.46
CA ALA A 174 -17.14 -5.28 -6.91
C ALA A 174 -18.43 -5.10 -7.75
N ASP A 175 -19.09 -3.94 -7.63
CA ASP A 175 -20.37 -3.65 -8.29
C ASP A 175 -20.17 -2.81 -9.56
N GLY A 176 -20.56 -3.38 -10.70
CA GLY A 176 -20.47 -2.72 -12.00
C GLY A 176 -21.37 -1.48 -12.13
N ALA A 177 -22.53 -1.44 -11.45
CA ALA A 177 -23.40 -0.27 -11.46
C ALA A 177 -22.76 0.92 -10.70
N VAL A 178 -22.10 0.64 -9.56
CA VAL A 178 -21.32 1.63 -8.82
C VAL A 178 -20.16 2.15 -9.69
N CYS A 179 -19.43 1.27 -10.36
CA CYS A 179 -18.39 1.66 -11.31
C CYS A 179 -18.93 2.55 -12.44
N GLY A 180 -20.13 2.25 -12.94
CA GLY A 180 -20.79 3.06 -13.97
C GLY A 180 -21.10 4.48 -13.48
N ARG A 181 -21.67 4.63 -12.29
CA ARG A 181 -21.99 5.94 -11.68
C ARG A 181 -20.72 6.75 -11.40
N LEU A 182 -19.72 6.14 -10.77
CA LEU A 182 -18.44 6.79 -10.49
C LEU A 182 -17.77 7.27 -11.78
N ARG A 183 -17.77 6.45 -12.84
CA ARG A 183 -17.23 6.83 -14.14
C ARG A 183 -17.99 8.00 -14.74
N SER A 184 -19.32 7.98 -14.71
CA SER A 184 -20.16 9.05 -15.24
C SER A 184 -19.86 10.41 -14.57
N ASN A 185 -19.79 10.41 -13.21
CA ASN A 185 -19.48 11.62 -12.46
C ASN A 185 -18.07 12.15 -12.78
N LEU A 186 -17.09 11.25 -12.91
CA LEU A 186 -15.72 11.64 -13.23
C LEU A 186 -15.57 12.16 -14.66
N GLU A 187 -16.23 11.55 -15.66
CA GLU A 187 -16.21 12.04 -17.04
C GLU A 187 -16.90 13.40 -17.18
N GLN A 188 -17.95 13.65 -16.40
CA GLN A 188 -18.55 14.98 -16.31
C GLN A 188 -17.58 16.01 -15.73
N ALA A 189 -16.81 15.64 -14.68
CA ALA A 189 -15.78 16.53 -14.14
C ALA A 189 -14.68 16.84 -15.16
N ILE A 190 -14.25 15.84 -15.94
CA ILE A 190 -13.25 16.00 -17.00
C ILE A 190 -13.77 16.92 -18.11
N ALA A 191 -15.01 16.70 -18.58
CA ALA A 191 -15.62 17.52 -19.62
C ALA A 191 -15.77 18.98 -19.19
N SER A 192 -16.16 19.21 -17.95
CA SER A 192 -16.33 20.54 -17.37
C SER A 192 -15.02 21.30 -17.23
N GLN A 193 -13.91 20.61 -16.95
CA GLN A 193 -12.57 21.23 -16.85
C GLN A 193 -12.15 21.89 -18.18
N GLN A 194 -12.65 21.36 -19.31
CA GLN A 194 -12.35 21.89 -20.65
C GLN A 194 -13.23 23.08 -21.07
N GLY A 195 -14.36 23.28 -20.42
CA GLY A 195 -15.34 24.30 -20.85
C GLY A 195 -15.71 25.31 -19.76
N ASP A 196 -16.01 24.90 -18.56
CA ASP A 196 -16.46 25.77 -17.47
C ASP A 196 -15.97 25.24 -16.10
N ARG A 197 -15.14 26.05 -15.46
CA ARG A 197 -14.55 25.73 -14.14
C ARG A 197 -15.64 25.56 -13.05
N ALA A 198 -16.77 26.25 -13.16
CA ALA A 198 -17.87 26.16 -12.22
C ALA A 198 -18.59 24.79 -12.28
N ALA A 199 -18.68 24.19 -13.48
CA ALA A 199 -19.28 22.86 -13.62
C ALA A 199 -18.39 21.73 -13.08
N THR A 200 -17.07 21.88 -13.10
CA THR A 200 -16.12 20.92 -12.48
C THR A 200 -16.31 20.85 -10.98
N THR A 201 -16.59 21.98 -10.32
CA THR A 201 -16.84 22.07 -8.87
C THR A 201 -18.14 21.37 -8.44
N GLY A 202 -19.04 21.03 -9.36
CA GLY A 202 -20.25 20.24 -9.09
C GLY A 202 -20.06 18.72 -9.23
N SER A 203 -19.32 18.31 -10.25
CA SER A 203 -19.21 16.88 -10.63
C SER A 203 -18.20 16.09 -9.79
N LEU A 204 -17.08 16.69 -9.41
CA LEU A 204 -16.09 16.03 -8.56
C LEU A 204 -16.59 15.80 -7.13
N PRO A 205 -17.30 16.73 -6.46
CA PRO A 205 -18.04 16.45 -5.22
C PRO A 205 -19.05 15.31 -5.36
N ALA A 206 -19.79 15.21 -6.48
CA ALA A 206 -20.72 14.11 -6.69
C ALA A 206 -20.02 12.75 -6.79
N PHE A 207 -18.84 12.71 -7.44
CA PHE A 207 -17.98 11.53 -7.46
C PHE A 207 -17.53 11.11 -6.04
N LEU A 208 -17.08 12.07 -5.22
CA LEU A 208 -16.65 11.82 -3.86
C LEU A 208 -17.81 11.39 -2.94
N ALA A 209 -18.99 12.00 -3.09
CA ALA A 209 -20.19 11.61 -2.37
C ALA A 209 -20.65 10.18 -2.69
N GLU A 210 -20.56 9.77 -3.96
CA GLU A 210 -20.85 8.38 -4.35
C GLU A 210 -19.85 7.40 -3.72
N LEU A 211 -18.55 7.74 -3.69
CA LEU A 211 -17.55 6.92 -3.00
C LEU A 211 -17.89 6.75 -1.52
N ASP A 212 -18.24 7.84 -0.83
CA ASP A 212 -18.61 7.82 0.59
C ASP A 212 -19.85 6.96 0.83
N ALA A 213 -20.85 7.06 -0.04
CA ALA A 213 -22.08 6.29 0.06
C ALA A 213 -21.88 4.78 -0.16
N GLN A 214 -20.86 4.39 -0.93
CA GLN A 214 -20.60 3.01 -1.33
C GLN A 214 -19.44 2.34 -0.57
N HIS A 215 -18.83 3.03 0.40
CA HIS A 215 -17.77 2.50 1.26
C HIS A 215 -18.29 2.17 2.66
N GLY A 216 -17.82 1.07 3.24
CA GLY A 216 -18.15 0.61 4.59
C GLY A 216 -18.42 -0.90 4.66
N PRO A 217 -18.76 -1.43 5.83
CA PRO A 217 -19.04 -2.86 6.00
C PRO A 217 -20.14 -3.35 5.05
N GLY A 218 -19.85 -4.39 4.26
CA GLY A 218 -20.80 -4.97 3.31
C GLY A 218 -21.04 -4.13 2.04
N LYS A 219 -20.36 -3.03 1.87
CA LYS A 219 -20.47 -2.18 0.68
C LYS A 219 -19.49 -2.62 -0.41
N PRO A 220 -19.76 -2.30 -1.70
CA PRO A 220 -18.99 -2.80 -2.83
C PRO A 220 -17.62 -2.13 -3.02
N VAL A 221 -17.37 -0.98 -2.40
CA VAL A 221 -16.09 -0.25 -2.50
C VAL A 221 -15.19 -0.69 -1.34
N SER A 222 -14.06 -1.32 -1.67
CA SER A 222 -13.06 -1.74 -0.67
C SER A 222 -12.29 -0.55 -0.09
N ASP A 223 -11.65 -0.74 1.07
CA ASP A 223 -10.78 0.27 1.70
C ASP A 223 -9.70 0.78 0.71
N ASN A 224 -9.07 -0.11 -0.05
CA ASN A 224 -8.05 0.26 -1.03
C ASN A 224 -8.60 1.17 -2.13
N ALA A 225 -9.75 0.83 -2.73
CA ALA A 225 -10.38 1.68 -3.73
C ALA A 225 -10.80 3.03 -3.16
N TYR A 226 -11.41 3.00 -1.98
CA TYR A 226 -11.88 4.20 -1.30
C TYR A 226 -10.74 5.19 -1.06
N TRP A 227 -9.68 4.77 -0.36
CA TRP A 227 -8.59 5.68 -0.01
C TRP A 227 -7.80 6.15 -1.23
N LEU A 228 -7.63 5.30 -2.25
CA LEU A 228 -7.00 5.68 -3.52
C LEU A 228 -7.75 6.82 -4.21
N LEU A 229 -9.05 6.63 -4.42
CA LEU A 229 -9.86 7.57 -5.20
C LEU A 229 -10.26 8.80 -4.38
N LYS A 230 -10.55 8.63 -3.09
CA LYS A 230 -10.98 9.71 -2.19
C LYS A 230 -9.88 10.74 -2.00
N VAL A 231 -8.68 10.31 -1.60
CA VAL A 231 -7.56 11.23 -1.34
C VAL A 231 -7.13 11.97 -2.60
N ASN A 232 -7.07 11.27 -3.75
CA ASN A 232 -6.72 11.89 -5.02
C ASN A 232 -7.80 12.87 -5.51
N GLY A 233 -9.07 12.53 -5.34
CA GLY A 233 -10.20 13.41 -5.69
C GLY A 233 -10.28 14.66 -4.80
N GLU A 234 -10.11 14.51 -3.48
CA GLU A 234 -10.08 15.63 -2.54
C GLU A 234 -8.90 16.58 -2.81
N TYR A 235 -7.72 16.00 -3.10
CA TYR A 235 -6.56 16.80 -3.48
C TYR A 235 -6.86 17.66 -4.71
N LEU A 236 -7.42 17.07 -5.77
CA LEU A 236 -7.78 17.82 -6.97
C LEU A 236 -8.82 18.90 -6.65
N LEU A 237 -9.86 18.56 -5.91
CA LEU A 237 -10.90 19.54 -5.54
C LEU A 237 -10.34 20.75 -4.79
N ALA A 238 -9.32 20.54 -3.95
CA ALA A 238 -8.68 21.61 -3.17
C ALA A 238 -7.68 22.45 -3.99
N HIS A 239 -7.24 21.98 -5.18
CA HIS A 239 -6.19 22.62 -5.98
C HIS A 239 -6.64 23.04 -7.39
N MET A 240 -7.92 22.90 -7.69
CA MET A 240 -8.56 23.41 -8.92
C MET A 240 -9.07 24.85 -8.71
#